data_439099368061c01ea6148a0d585487f8
#
_entry.id   439099368061c01ea6148a0d585487f8
#
_cell.length_a   1.000
_cell.length_b   1.000
_cell.length_c   1.000
_cell.angle_alpha   90.00
_cell.angle_beta   90.00
_cell.angle_gamma   90.00
#
_symmetry.space_group_name_H-M   'P 1'
#
loop_
_entity.id
_entity.type
_entity.pdbx_description
1 polymer ?
#
loop_
_entity_poly.entity_id
_entity_poly.type
_entity_poly.pdbx_seq_one_letter_code
_entity_poly.pdbx_strand_id
1 'polypeptide(L)' 'MNLEQYLGKNIRVTFMDGQILEGLCNTFTGKLDTEEELYDEITIKIDKYPYVGFNESVIKDIEVI' A
#
# COMPACT_ATOMS: atom_id res chain seq x y z
N MET A 1 5.25 6.95 7.80
CA MET A 1 5.63 6.14 6.62
C MET A 1 5.26 6.90 5.36
N ASN A 2 6.18 7.04 4.42
CA ASN A 2 5.91 7.75 3.17
C ASN A 2 5.56 6.74 2.07
N LEU A 3 4.28 6.49 1.88
CA LEU A 3 3.82 5.49 0.90
C LEU A 3 3.98 5.95 -0.55
N GLU A 4 3.98 7.25 -0.81
CA GLU A 4 4.12 7.78 -2.17
C GLU A 4 5.42 7.31 -2.84
N GLN A 5 6.48 7.12 -2.08
CA GLN A 5 7.77 6.66 -2.62
C GLN A 5 7.70 5.29 -3.30
N TYR A 6 6.68 4.49 -2.98
CA TYR A 6 6.55 3.15 -3.54
C TYR A 6 5.75 3.11 -4.84
N LEU A 7 5.11 4.22 -5.21
CA LEU A 7 4.30 4.28 -6.44
C LEU A 7 5.15 3.91 -7.66
N GLY A 8 4.65 2.97 -8.46
CA GLY A 8 5.35 2.50 -9.64
C GLY A 8 6.38 1.41 -9.37
N LYS A 9 6.55 0.98 -8.14
CA LYS A 9 7.55 -0.02 -7.76
C LYS A 9 6.90 -1.35 -7.39
N ASN A 10 7.61 -2.44 -7.64
CA ASN A 10 7.22 -3.74 -7.11
C ASN A 10 7.63 -3.82 -5.65
N ILE A 11 6.68 -4.15 -4.78
CA ILE A 11 6.90 -4.15 -3.34
C ILE A 11 6.37 -5.43 -2.69
N ARG A 12 6.95 -5.72 -1.54
CA ARG A 12 6.46 -6.75 -0.63
C ARG A 12 5.95 -6.05 0.62
N VAL A 13 4.67 -6.25 0.93
CA VAL A 13 4.04 -5.64 2.10
C VAL A 13 3.76 -6.72 3.14
N THR A 14 4.24 -6.49 4.35
CA THR A 14 3.90 -7.32 5.51
C THR A 14 2.86 -6.58 6.33
N PHE A 15 1.73 -7.22 6.57
CA PHE A 15 0.64 -6.63 7.35
C PHE A 15 0.79 -6.93 8.83
N MET A 16 0.10 -6.14 9.65
CA MET A 16 0.13 -6.29 11.10
C MET A 16 -0.34 -7.67 11.58
N ASP A 17 -1.20 -8.33 10.80
CA ASP A 17 -1.69 -9.68 11.12
C ASP A 17 -0.75 -10.80 10.63
N GLY A 18 0.38 -10.44 10.03
CA GLY A 18 1.36 -11.39 9.53
C GLY A 18 1.19 -11.81 8.08
N GLN A 19 0.13 -11.38 7.41
CA GLN A 19 -0.03 -11.67 5.99
C GLN A 19 1.00 -10.89 5.17
N ILE A 20 1.37 -11.45 4.00
CA ILE A 20 2.33 -10.83 3.09
C ILE A 20 1.72 -10.80 1.70
N LEU A 21 1.78 -9.64 1.04
CA LEU A 21 1.40 -9.48 -0.35
C LEU A 21 2.56 -8.87 -1.14
N GLU A 22 2.68 -9.29 -2.40
CA GLU A 22 3.70 -8.76 -3.31
C GLU A 22 3.04 -8.31 -4.60
N GLY A 23 3.42 -7.17 -5.11
CA GLY A 23 2.89 -6.67 -6.36
C GLY A 23 3.36 -5.27 -6.70
N LEU A 24 2.88 -4.77 -7.84
CA LEU A 24 3.17 -3.42 -8.30
C LEU A 24 2.27 -2.42 -7.56
N CYS A 25 2.89 -1.43 -6.92
CA CYS A 25 2.14 -0.33 -6.32
C CYS A 25 1.66 0.58 -7.44
N ASN A 26 0.37 0.55 -7.74
CA ASN A 26 -0.19 1.22 -8.91
C ASN A 26 -1.01 2.47 -8.60
N THR A 27 -1.37 2.74 -7.36
CA THR A 27 -2.00 4.02 -6.99
C THR A 27 -1.55 4.46 -5.61
N PHE A 28 -1.65 5.76 -5.39
CA PHE A 28 -1.43 6.39 -4.09
C PHE A 28 -2.50 7.45 -3.86
N THR A 29 -3.10 7.46 -2.67
CA THR A 29 -4.05 8.49 -2.25
C THR A 29 -3.59 9.06 -0.92
N GLY A 30 -3.32 10.36 -0.91
CA GLY A 30 -2.86 11.05 0.29
C GLY A 30 -3.99 11.32 1.28
N LYS A 31 -3.68 11.27 2.56
CA LYS A 31 -4.65 11.50 3.64
C LYS A 31 -5.28 12.90 3.61
N LEU A 32 -4.65 13.84 2.94
CA LEU A 32 -5.16 15.21 2.86
C LEU A 32 -6.28 15.38 1.86
N ASP A 33 -6.59 14.35 1.07
CA ASP A 33 -7.63 14.41 0.06
C ASP A 33 -9.04 14.39 0.65
N THR A 34 -9.19 13.89 1.89
CA THR A 34 -10.47 13.90 2.59
C THR A 34 -10.28 14.24 4.07
N GLU A 35 -11.29 14.87 4.67
CA GLU A 35 -11.26 15.23 6.09
C GLU A 35 -11.38 14.02 7.01
N GLU A 36 -11.89 12.90 6.49
CA GLU A 36 -12.11 11.69 7.29
C GLU A 36 -10.92 10.74 7.26
N GLU A 37 -10.01 10.91 6.28
CA GLU A 37 -8.86 10.04 6.15
C GLU A 37 -7.74 10.46 7.08
N LEU A 38 -7.29 9.54 7.91
CA LEU A 38 -6.18 9.75 8.84
C LEU A 38 -4.86 9.21 8.32
N TYR A 39 -4.91 8.40 7.25
CA TYR A 39 -3.74 7.67 6.74
C TYR A 39 -3.67 7.74 5.23
N ASP A 40 -2.44 7.73 4.71
CA ASP A 40 -2.22 7.53 3.28
C ASP A 40 -2.65 6.11 2.89
N GLU A 41 -3.06 5.97 1.63
CA GLU A 41 -3.52 4.69 1.10
C GLU A 41 -2.80 4.38 -0.21
N ILE A 42 -2.51 3.11 -0.43
CA ILE A 42 -1.98 2.63 -1.70
C ILE A 42 -2.78 1.42 -2.16
N THR A 43 -2.70 1.14 -3.47
CA THR A 43 -3.14 -0.13 -4.01
C THR A 43 -1.97 -0.84 -4.66
N ILE A 44 -2.02 -2.16 -4.67
CA ILE A 44 -1.06 -2.98 -5.38
C ILE A 44 -1.80 -3.91 -6.35
N LYS A 45 -1.10 -4.27 -7.43
CA LYS A 45 -1.57 -5.27 -8.39
C LYS A 45 -0.94 -6.61 -8.03
N ILE A 46 -1.77 -7.60 -7.78
CA ILE A 46 -1.32 -8.99 -7.58
C ILE A 46 -1.87 -9.86 -8.69
N ASP A 47 -1.43 -11.12 -8.78
CA ASP A 47 -1.85 -12.02 -9.84
C ASP A 47 -3.37 -12.21 -9.90
N LYS A 48 -4.01 -12.23 -8.76
CA LYS A 48 -5.44 -12.52 -8.65
C LYS A 48 -6.32 -11.28 -8.85
N TYR A 49 -5.85 -10.11 -8.44
CA TYR A 49 -6.63 -8.87 -8.46
C TYR A 49 -5.80 -7.70 -9.00
N PRO A 50 -6.39 -6.85 -9.87
CA PRO A 50 -5.67 -5.69 -10.38
C PRO A 50 -5.48 -4.57 -9.36
N TYR A 51 -6.32 -4.50 -8.33
CA TYR A 51 -6.22 -3.50 -7.28
C TYR A 51 -6.56 -4.12 -5.93
N VAL A 52 -5.61 -4.06 -5.01
CA VAL A 52 -5.82 -4.42 -3.62
C VAL A 52 -5.43 -3.21 -2.80
N GLY A 53 -6.42 -2.55 -2.18
CA GLY A 53 -6.22 -1.28 -1.47
C GLY A 53 -6.08 -1.49 0.03
N PHE A 54 -5.18 -0.71 0.65
CA PHE A 54 -5.02 -0.69 2.10
C PHE A 54 -4.31 0.60 2.50
N ASN A 55 -4.48 1.00 3.75
CA ASN A 55 -3.82 2.18 4.28
C ASN A 55 -2.66 1.80 5.18
N GLU A 56 -1.86 2.81 5.59
CA GLU A 56 -0.65 2.54 6.37
C GLU A 56 -0.93 1.99 7.77
N SER A 57 -2.15 2.10 8.30
CA SER A 57 -2.45 1.61 9.66
C SER A 57 -2.37 0.09 9.78
N VAL A 58 -2.54 -0.64 8.67
CA VAL A 58 -2.47 -2.12 8.66
C VAL A 58 -1.11 -2.64 8.22
N ILE A 59 -0.19 -1.77 7.86
CA ILE A 59 1.12 -2.13 7.34
C ILE A 59 2.13 -2.24 8.48
N LYS A 60 2.83 -3.37 8.55
CA LYS A 60 3.95 -3.55 9.46
C LYS A 60 5.27 -3.18 8.81
N ASP A 61 5.46 -3.57 7.53
CA ASP A 61 6.70 -3.34 6.81
C ASP A 61 6.48 -3.36 5.31
N ILE A 62 7.31 -2.63 4.56
CA ILE A 62 7.31 -2.63 3.10
C ILE A 62 8.76 -2.71 2.62
N GLU A 63 9.00 -3.56 1.62
CA GLU A 63 10.28 -3.68 0.93
C GLU A 63 10.09 -3.53 -0.57
N VAL A 64 11.00 -2.83 -1.24
CA VAL A 64 11.06 -2.82 -2.70
C VAL A 64 11.79 -4.09 -3.15
N ILE A 65 11.15 -4.81 -4.06
CA ILE A 65 11.68 -6.10 -4.53
C ILE A 65 12.02 -6.07 -6.01
#